data_410254efd8ae279227c061fcfe46dc10
#
_entry.id   410254efd8ae279227c061fcfe46dc10
#
_cell.length_a   1.000
_cell.length_b   1.000
_cell.length_c   1.000
_cell.angle_alpha   90.00
_cell.angle_beta   90.00
_cell.angle_gamma   90.00
#
_symmetry.space_group_name_H-M   'P 1'
#
loop_
_entity.id
_entity.type
_entity.pdbx_description
1 polymer ?
#
loop_
_entity_poly.entity_id
_entity_poly.type
_entity_poly.pdbx_seq_one_letter_code
_entity_poly.pdbx_strand_id
1 'polypeptide(L)'
;MRSHYCGELNEANVGESVTLCGWVHRRRDHGGVIFLDVRDRDGITQVVFDPDTKESFARAEQVRNEFVIQIQGLVRARPEGTQNAEMLTGQIEILGKELTILNTAETPPFQLDEHMEVGEDVRLRNRFIDLRRPEMLNKLRMRSKVTSSIRRYLDENGFLDIETPILTRATPEGARDYLVPSRTHQGKFFALPQSPQLFKQLLMVAGMDRYYQIAKCFRDEDLRADRQPEFTQIDIETSFLDEEAIMQYAEDMIRSVFKEHLAIELAEFPRMTYADAVLKYGTDRPDLRNPMSLVDIADLMQQVEFKVFNAPANDPESRVVVMKVPGGAEISRKQIDDYTSYIANYGAKGLAWIKVNDIGAGVEGLQSPILKFMPEAVIQGVLARAEAATGDILFFGADKASVVNEAMSALRDIVGKDMKLLSADWAPLWVVDFPMFEKDKDGSFTSVHHPFTAPSCSPEELVQDPAKALSRAYDMVLNGTELGGGSIRINKPDMQQAVFRVLGIDESEADEKFGFLLDALKYGCPPHGGIAFGLDRLVMMMTGSQSIRDVIAFPKTQSASCLLTDAPGEVANKQLRELNIRLRELPKTEAES
;
A
#
# COMPACT_ATOMS: atom_id res chain seq x y z
N MET A 1 -32.86 -6.35 21.89
CA MET A 1 -32.82 -4.89 21.85
C MET A 1 -33.18 -4.37 20.46
N ARG A 2 -32.61 -4.86 19.36
CA ARG A 2 -33.06 -4.58 17.97
C ARG A 2 -33.60 -5.85 17.31
N SER A 3 -34.57 -5.73 16.38
CA SER A 3 -35.02 -6.82 15.53
C SER A 3 -34.28 -6.85 14.17
N HIS A 4 -33.99 -5.67 13.62
CA HIS A 4 -33.34 -5.49 12.32
C HIS A 4 -32.26 -4.40 12.39
N TYR A 5 -31.31 -4.42 11.45
CA TYR A 5 -30.47 -3.28 11.16
C TYR A 5 -31.19 -2.30 10.23
N CYS A 6 -30.80 -1.01 10.30
CA CYS A 6 -31.46 0.04 9.53
C CYS A 6 -31.37 -0.22 8.01
N GLY A 7 -30.24 -0.68 7.52
CA GLY A 7 -30.03 -0.93 6.08
C GLY A 7 -30.62 -2.24 5.53
N GLU A 8 -31.14 -3.13 6.38
CA GLU A 8 -31.71 -4.41 5.97
C GLU A 8 -33.16 -4.29 5.50
N LEU A 9 -33.85 -3.23 5.91
CA LEU A 9 -35.28 -3.05 5.65
C LEU A 9 -35.54 -2.64 4.19
N ASN A 10 -36.57 -3.22 3.62
CA ASN A 10 -37.01 -2.98 2.25
C ASN A 10 -38.54 -3.16 2.11
N GLU A 11 -39.06 -3.11 0.90
CA GLU A 11 -40.49 -3.22 0.62
C GLU A 11 -41.11 -4.56 1.06
N ALA A 12 -40.34 -5.63 1.17
CA ALA A 12 -40.84 -6.92 1.67
C ALA A 12 -41.22 -6.88 3.16
N ASN A 13 -40.67 -5.92 3.91
CA ASN A 13 -40.97 -5.75 5.33
C ASN A 13 -42.20 -4.87 5.60
N VAL A 14 -42.86 -4.34 4.56
CA VAL A 14 -44.05 -3.49 4.73
C VAL A 14 -45.16 -4.24 5.49
N GLY A 15 -45.64 -3.61 6.60
CA GLY A 15 -46.62 -4.20 7.51
C GLY A 15 -45.99 -4.89 8.74
N GLU A 16 -44.67 -5.04 8.79
CA GLU A 16 -43.99 -5.60 9.95
C GLU A 16 -43.76 -4.57 11.04
N SER A 17 -43.87 -5.00 12.31
CA SER A 17 -43.44 -4.22 13.46
C SER A 17 -42.00 -4.49 13.77
N VAL A 18 -41.15 -3.46 13.76
CA VAL A 18 -39.71 -3.58 13.93
C VAL A 18 -39.19 -2.76 15.11
N THR A 19 -38.07 -3.19 15.67
CA THR A 19 -37.32 -2.43 16.68
C THR A 19 -35.95 -2.11 16.09
N LEU A 20 -35.66 -0.80 15.94
CA LEU A 20 -34.36 -0.31 15.46
C LEU A 20 -33.59 0.34 16.62
N CYS A 21 -32.27 0.24 16.58
CA CYS A 21 -31.35 0.95 17.47
C CYS A 21 -30.24 1.57 16.64
N GLY A 22 -29.97 2.85 16.85
CA GLY A 22 -28.93 3.55 16.10
C GLY A 22 -28.71 4.98 16.58
N TRP A 23 -27.96 5.71 15.80
CA TRP A 23 -27.69 7.14 15.99
C TRP A 23 -28.61 7.96 15.11
N VAL A 24 -29.06 9.11 15.61
CA VAL A 24 -29.81 10.08 14.81
C VAL A 24 -28.87 10.81 13.88
N HIS A 25 -28.88 10.46 12.60
CA HIS A 25 -28.07 11.11 11.59
C HIS A 25 -28.57 12.52 11.27
N ARG A 26 -29.89 12.66 11.09
CA ARG A 26 -30.54 13.94 10.83
C ARG A 26 -31.92 13.99 11.45
N ARG A 27 -32.27 15.14 12.04
CA ARG A 27 -33.64 15.47 12.48
C ARG A 27 -34.20 16.59 11.60
N ARG A 28 -35.42 16.41 11.12
CA ARG A 28 -36.20 17.43 10.37
C ARG A 28 -37.57 17.59 11.01
N ASP A 29 -38.08 18.82 11.02
CA ASP A 29 -39.39 19.16 11.50
C ASP A 29 -40.13 19.87 10.37
N HIS A 30 -41.24 19.30 9.92
CA HIS A 30 -42.03 19.80 8.82
C HIS A 30 -43.52 19.94 9.29
N GLY A 31 -43.82 21.10 9.86
CA GLY A 31 -45.21 21.45 10.12
C GLY A 31 -45.94 20.54 11.11
N GLY A 32 -45.24 20.04 12.13
CA GLY A 32 -45.80 19.19 13.17
C GLY A 32 -45.63 17.70 12.94
N VAL A 33 -44.78 17.32 11.97
CA VAL A 33 -44.32 15.94 11.78
C VAL A 33 -42.80 15.91 11.91
N ILE A 34 -42.27 15.02 12.73
CA ILE A 34 -40.82 14.88 12.95
C ILE A 34 -40.29 13.70 12.18
N PHE A 35 -39.26 13.95 11.36
CA PHE A 35 -38.52 12.94 10.61
C PHE A 35 -37.15 12.73 11.26
N LEU A 36 -36.82 11.49 11.60
CA LEU A 36 -35.51 11.08 12.08
C LEU A 36 -34.89 10.11 11.10
N ASP A 37 -33.74 10.47 10.56
CA ASP A 37 -32.91 9.53 9.81
C ASP A 37 -32.04 8.80 10.83
N VAL A 38 -32.33 7.50 11.05
CA VAL A 38 -31.63 6.66 12.03
C VAL A 38 -30.59 5.84 11.32
N ARG A 39 -29.34 5.97 11.77
CA ARG A 39 -28.17 5.32 11.20
C ARG A 39 -27.63 4.25 12.13
N ASP A 40 -27.28 3.11 11.55
CA ASP A 40 -26.44 2.12 12.17
C ASP A 40 -25.30 1.69 11.22
N ARG A 41 -24.62 0.57 11.49
CA ARG A 41 -23.52 0.09 10.65
C ARG A 41 -23.95 -0.35 9.25
N ASP A 42 -25.24 -0.70 9.05
CA ASP A 42 -25.72 -1.28 7.79
C ASP A 42 -26.44 -0.28 6.90
N GLY A 43 -26.82 0.87 7.44
CA GLY A 43 -27.43 1.94 6.65
C GLY A 43 -28.21 2.95 7.44
N ILE A 44 -29.08 3.67 6.74
CA ILE A 44 -29.95 4.73 7.28
C ILE A 44 -31.37 4.39 6.93
N THR A 45 -32.29 4.54 7.89
CA THR A 45 -33.74 4.42 7.68
C THR A 45 -34.46 5.65 8.23
N GLN A 46 -35.40 6.18 7.44
CA GLN A 46 -36.26 7.27 7.89
C GLN A 46 -37.33 6.75 8.83
N VAL A 47 -37.48 7.43 9.95
CA VAL A 47 -38.57 7.22 10.94
C VAL A 47 -39.41 8.48 11.05
N VAL A 48 -40.72 8.32 11.07
CA VAL A 48 -41.68 9.42 11.10
C VAL A 48 -42.45 9.35 12.39
N PHE A 49 -42.52 10.46 13.12
CA PHE A 49 -43.39 10.66 14.27
C PHE A 49 -44.41 11.72 13.94
N ASP A 50 -45.67 11.36 14.06
CA ASP A 50 -46.78 12.28 13.93
C ASP A 50 -47.40 12.64 15.32
N PRO A 51 -48.18 13.72 15.42
CA PRO A 51 -48.76 14.17 16.67
C PRO A 51 -49.74 13.18 17.32
N ASP A 52 -50.20 12.17 16.62
CA ASP A 52 -51.15 11.17 17.16
C ASP A 52 -50.46 10.29 18.22
N THR A 53 -49.14 10.16 18.16
CA THR A 53 -48.31 9.44 19.17
C THR A 53 -47.75 10.42 20.22
N LYS A 54 -48.59 11.06 21.01
CA LYS A 54 -48.25 12.21 21.90
C LYS A 54 -46.97 12.05 22.70
N GLU A 55 -46.74 10.90 23.38
CA GLU A 55 -45.56 10.70 24.22
C GLU A 55 -44.29 10.53 23.39
N SER A 56 -44.34 9.75 22.32
CA SER A 56 -43.20 9.50 21.45
C SER A 56 -42.87 10.74 20.62
N PHE A 57 -43.87 11.49 20.20
CA PHE A 57 -43.70 12.79 19.56
C PHE A 57 -42.96 13.78 20.45
N ALA A 58 -43.40 13.96 21.69
CA ALA A 58 -42.74 14.84 22.66
C ALA A 58 -41.30 14.44 22.97
N ARG A 59 -40.99 13.13 22.93
CA ARG A 59 -39.60 12.65 23.01
C ARG A 59 -38.82 12.94 21.72
N ALA A 60 -39.44 12.78 20.56
CA ALA A 60 -38.80 13.08 19.26
C ALA A 60 -38.45 14.58 19.11
N GLU A 61 -39.21 15.48 19.75
CA GLU A 61 -38.88 16.92 19.81
C GLU A 61 -37.56 17.19 20.56
N GLN A 62 -37.21 16.37 21.56
CA GLN A 62 -36.01 16.50 22.37
C GLN A 62 -34.78 15.93 21.71
N VAL A 63 -34.96 15.04 20.72
CA VAL A 63 -33.88 14.36 20.02
C VAL A 63 -33.00 15.35 19.24
N ARG A 64 -31.70 15.15 19.27
CA ARG A 64 -30.70 15.89 18.48
C ARG A 64 -29.84 14.91 17.69
N ASN A 65 -29.09 15.44 16.73
CA ASN A 65 -28.16 14.65 15.94
C ASN A 65 -27.17 13.89 16.85
N GLU A 66 -26.84 12.68 16.44
CA GLU A 66 -25.94 11.74 17.13
C GLU A 66 -26.44 11.21 18.48
N PHE A 67 -27.69 11.54 18.91
CA PHE A 67 -28.32 10.83 20.03
C PHE A 67 -28.46 9.35 19.69
N VAL A 68 -28.23 8.48 20.66
CA VAL A 68 -28.47 7.03 20.54
C VAL A 68 -29.89 6.73 20.95
N ILE A 69 -30.64 6.14 20.04
CA ILE A 69 -32.07 5.91 20.24
C ILE A 69 -32.48 4.46 19.94
N GLN A 70 -33.54 4.02 20.58
CA GLN A 70 -34.29 2.82 20.20
C GLN A 70 -35.69 3.24 19.77
N ILE A 71 -36.16 2.70 18.68
CA ILE A 71 -37.46 2.98 18.11
C ILE A 71 -38.19 1.67 17.86
N GLN A 72 -39.46 1.61 18.28
CA GLN A 72 -40.40 0.58 17.82
C GLN A 72 -41.39 1.24 16.86
N GLY A 73 -41.63 0.61 15.73
CA GLY A 73 -42.54 1.18 14.72
C GLY A 73 -42.95 0.18 13.65
N LEU A 74 -43.87 0.63 12.81
CA LEU A 74 -44.41 -0.15 11.70
C LEU A 74 -43.71 0.26 10.41
N VAL A 75 -43.22 -0.71 9.65
CA VAL A 75 -42.67 -0.48 8.29
C VAL A 75 -43.83 -0.17 7.35
N ARG A 76 -43.76 0.95 6.62
CA ARG A 76 -44.69 1.30 5.57
C ARG A 76 -43.99 1.81 4.31
N ALA A 77 -44.67 1.71 3.17
CA ALA A 77 -44.19 2.36 1.96
C ALA A 77 -44.22 3.89 2.16
N ARG A 78 -43.22 4.59 1.61
CA ARG A 78 -43.27 6.07 1.61
C ARG A 78 -44.45 6.55 0.75
N PRO A 79 -45.09 7.66 1.13
CA PRO A 79 -46.11 8.29 0.32
C PRO A 79 -45.61 8.56 -1.10
N GLU A 80 -46.52 8.49 -2.08
CA GLU A 80 -46.17 8.76 -3.48
C GLU A 80 -45.51 10.13 -3.66
N GLY A 81 -44.40 10.15 -4.40
CA GLY A 81 -43.58 11.37 -4.59
C GLY A 81 -42.59 11.73 -3.47
N THR A 82 -42.50 10.91 -2.39
CA THR A 82 -41.54 11.12 -1.28
C THR A 82 -40.46 10.07 -1.22
N GLN A 83 -40.43 9.15 -2.21
CA GLN A 83 -39.38 8.15 -2.32
C GLN A 83 -38.01 8.83 -2.54
N ASN A 84 -36.96 8.25 -1.99
CA ASN A 84 -35.59 8.75 -2.12
C ASN A 84 -34.68 7.69 -2.75
N ALA A 85 -34.34 7.88 -4.03
CA ALA A 85 -33.49 6.96 -4.76
C ALA A 85 -32.03 6.93 -4.28
N GLU A 86 -31.59 7.92 -3.53
CA GLU A 86 -30.23 7.99 -2.97
C GLU A 86 -30.07 7.15 -1.69
N MET A 87 -31.16 6.69 -1.09
CA MET A 87 -31.15 5.83 0.10
C MET A 87 -31.51 4.38 -0.27
N LEU A 88 -30.77 3.40 0.21
CA LEU A 88 -31.09 1.98 0.04
C LEU A 88 -32.49 1.63 0.55
N THR A 89 -32.93 2.27 1.64
CA THR A 89 -34.25 2.11 2.25
C THR A 89 -35.27 3.17 1.78
N GLY A 90 -34.96 3.86 0.68
CA GLY A 90 -35.71 5.05 0.26
C GLY A 90 -37.12 4.80 -0.23
N GLN A 91 -37.55 3.55 -0.43
CA GLN A 91 -38.94 3.17 -0.78
C GLN A 91 -39.83 3.02 0.44
N ILE A 92 -39.24 2.83 1.62
CA ILE A 92 -39.95 2.62 2.89
C ILE A 92 -39.62 3.69 3.92
N GLU A 93 -40.44 3.77 4.95
CA GLU A 93 -40.20 4.52 6.17
C GLU A 93 -40.82 3.79 7.36
N ILE A 94 -40.41 4.14 8.57
CA ILE A 94 -40.96 3.57 9.80
C ILE A 94 -41.92 4.58 10.41
N LEU A 95 -43.17 4.18 10.60
CA LEU A 95 -44.09 4.92 11.45
C LEU A 95 -43.75 4.63 12.91
N GLY A 96 -43.09 5.57 13.59
CA GLY A 96 -42.61 5.42 14.96
C GLY A 96 -43.77 5.39 15.96
N LYS A 97 -43.83 4.33 16.76
CA LYS A 97 -44.83 4.17 17.86
C LYS A 97 -44.24 4.46 19.21
N GLU A 98 -43.02 3.97 19.48
CA GLU A 98 -42.30 4.18 20.72
C GLU A 98 -40.88 4.68 20.42
N LEU A 99 -40.42 5.63 21.25
CA LEU A 99 -39.08 6.17 21.19
C LEU A 99 -38.44 6.17 22.57
N THR A 100 -37.27 5.58 22.70
CA THR A 100 -36.45 5.65 23.90
C THR A 100 -35.12 6.29 23.57
N ILE A 101 -34.74 7.35 24.26
CA ILE A 101 -33.40 7.92 24.20
C ILE A 101 -32.50 7.07 25.09
N LEU A 102 -31.57 6.31 24.46
CA LEU A 102 -30.63 5.46 25.18
C LEU A 102 -29.44 6.27 25.71
N ASN A 103 -29.01 7.28 24.94
CA ASN A 103 -27.98 8.22 25.37
C ASN A 103 -28.06 9.50 24.55
N THR A 104 -27.64 10.60 25.16
CA THR A 104 -27.54 11.92 24.53
C THR A 104 -26.12 12.09 23.94
N ALA A 105 -25.93 13.07 23.07
CA ALA A 105 -24.65 13.43 22.50
C ALA A 105 -24.45 14.95 22.53
N GLU A 106 -23.20 15.36 22.67
CA GLU A 106 -22.77 16.72 22.34
C GLU A 106 -22.68 16.90 20.81
N THR A 107 -22.60 18.14 20.36
CA THR A 107 -22.40 18.43 18.94
C THR A 107 -21.06 17.88 18.49
N PRO A 108 -21.02 17.00 17.47
CA PRO A 108 -19.75 16.50 16.95
C PRO A 108 -18.83 17.63 16.45
N PRO A 109 -17.51 17.44 16.51
CA PRO A 109 -16.54 18.45 16.05
C PRO A 109 -16.58 18.71 14.54
N PHE A 110 -17.23 17.83 13.78
CA PHE A 110 -17.50 17.95 12.34
C PHE A 110 -18.77 17.17 11.99
N GLN A 111 -19.37 17.52 10.85
CA GLN A 111 -20.54 16.81 10.33
C GLN A 111 -20.11 15.46 9.72
N LEU A 112 -21.01 14.47 9.81
CA LEU A 112 -20.76 13.11 9.34
C LEU A 112 -21.27 12.86 7.92
N ASP A 113 -21.41 13.92 7.12
CA ASP A 113 -21.82 13.83 5.72
C ASP A 113 -20.64 13.42 4.83
N GLU A 114 -20.91 12.66 3.76
CA GLU A 114 -19.88 12.08 2.88
C GLU A 114 -19.01 13.11 2.16
N HIS A 115 -19.50 14.35 1.99
CA HIS A 115 -18.86 15.36 1.15
C HIS A 115 -18.12 16.47 1.92
N MET A 116 -17.94 16.32 3.23
CA MET A 116 -17.22 17.34 4.00
C MET A 116 -15.71 17.10 4.01
N GLU A 117 -14.97 18.08 3.52
CA GLU A 117 -13.53 18.16 3.70
C GLU A 117 -13.19 18.55 5.15
N VAL A 118 -12.72 17.59 5.92
CA VAL A 118 -12.23 17.78 7.28
C VAL A 118 -10.73 17.48 7.30
N GLY A 119 -9.95 18.37 7.90
CA GLY A 119 -8.51 18.18 8.03
C GLY A 119 -8.15 16.87 8.75
N GLU A 120 -7.09 16.21 8.30
CA GLU A 120 -6.68 14.89 8.79
C GLU A 120 -6.49 14.86 10.31
N ASP A 121 -5.86 15.88 10.90
CA ASP A 121 -5.59 15.94 12.33
C ASP A 121 -6.89 15.95 13.18
N VAL A 122 -7.91 16.67 12.70
CA VAL A 122 -9.23 16.71 13.39
C VAL A 122 -9.90 15.34 13.29
N ARG A 123 -9.83 14.69 12.13
CA ARG A 123 -10.36 13.33 11.92
C ARG A 123 -9.64 12.31 12.81
N LEU A 124 -8.30 12.36 12.87
CA LEU A 124 -7.51 11.41 13.67
C LEU A 124 -7.69 11.62 15.17
N ARG A 125 -7.81 12.87 15.64
CA ARG A 125 -8.12 13.19 17.05
C ARG A 125 -9.48 12.67 17.48
N ASN A 126 -10.46 12.72 16.57
CA ASN A 126 -11.83 12.27 16.80
C ASN A 126 -12.17 11.02 15.98
N ARG A 127 -11.22 10.09 15.84
CA ARG A 127 -11.32 8.95 14.94
C ARG A 127 -12.57 8.10 15.17
N PHE A 128 -13.01 7.93 16.41
CA PHE A 128 -14.24 7.19 16.75
C PHE A 128 -15.51 7.85 16.20
N ILE A 129 -15.48 9.15 15.91
CA ILE A 129 -16.57 9.86 15.21
C ILE A 129 -16.37 9.72 13.69
N ASP A 130 -15.16 9.93 13.19
CA ASP A 130 -14.83 9.80 11.77
C ASP A 130 -15.21 8.41 11.22
N LEU A 131 -15.01 7.35 12.01
CA LEU A 131 -15.40 5.99 11.67
C LEU A 131 -16.93 5.76 11.55
N ARG A 132 -17.77 6.70 11.99
CA ARG A 132 -19.22 6.66 11.76
C ARG A 132 -19.61 7.13 10.35
N ARG A 133 -18.71 7.80 9.63
CA ARG A 133 -18.98 8.24 8.25
C ARG A 133 -19.11 7.01 7.35
N PRO A 134 -20.10 6.97 6.45
CA PRO A 134 -20.36 5.80 5.62
C PRO A 134 -19.15 5.35 4.81
N GLU A 135 -18.40 6.31 4.25
CA GLU A 135 -17.19 6.02 3.47
C GLU A 135 -16.11 5.30 4.31
N MET A 136 -15.87 5.75 5.55
CA MET A 136 -14.89 5.16 6.44
C MET A 136 -15.33 3.77 6.93
N LEU A 137 -16.61 3.66 7.28
CA LEU A 137 -17.21 2.40 7.68
C LEU A 137 -17.11 1.36 6.54
N ASN A 138 -17.40 1.75 5.30
CA ASN A 138 -17.34 0.87 4.13
C ASN A 138 -15.92 0.39 3.84
N LYS A 139 -14.91 1.24 4.03
CA LYS A 139 -13.49 0.84 3.91
C LYS A 139 -13.12 -0.25 4.93
N LEU A 140 -13.52 -0.10 6.20
CA LEU A 140 -13.28 -1.12 7.23
C LEU A 140 -14.10 -2.39 7.01
N ARG A 141 -15.33 -2.28 6.49
CA ARG A 141 -16.14 -3.44 6.07
C ARG A 141 -15.47 -4.20 4.93
N MET A 142 -14.94 -3.48 3.92
CA MET A 142 -14.16 -4.08 2.85
C MET A 142 -12.95 -4.84 3.40
N ARG A 143 -12.17 -4.19 4.29
CA ARG A 143 -11.05 -4.84 4.97
C ARG A 143 -11.46 -6.14 5.67
N SER A 144 -12.54 -6.13 6.42
CA SER A 144 -13.05 -7.31 7.13
C SER A 144 -13.45 -8.42 6.17
N LYS A 145 -14.18 -8.09 5.09
CA LYS A 145 -14.60 -9.05 4.07
C LYS A 145 -13.41 -9.65 3.32
N VAL A 146 -12.48 -8.82 2.86
CA VAL A 146 -11.24 -9.27 2.20
C VAL A 146 -10.45 -10.22 3.08
N THR A 147 -10.24 -9.85 4.35
CA THR A 147 -9.54 -10.73 5.31
C THR A 147 -10.24 -12.07 5.48
N SER A 148 -11.57 -12.08 5.58
CA SER A 148 -12.37 -13.30 5.72
C SER A 148 -12.28 -14.21 4.50
N SER A 149 -12.32 -13.62 3.29
CA SER A 149 -12.20 -14.37 2.03
C SER A 149 -10.80 -14.97 1.85
N ILE A 150 -9.76 -14.23 2.22
CA ILE A 150 -8.37 -14.74 2.19
C ILE A 150 -8.22 -15.93 3.14
N ARG A 151 -8.72 -15.82 4.38
CA ARG A 151 -8.69 -16.95 5.34
C ARG A 151 -9.39 -18.17 4.78
N ARG A 152 -10.61 -18.00 4.26
CA ARG A 152 -11.38 -19.10 3.65
C ARG A 152 -10.62 -19.75 2.50
N TYR A 153 -10.06 -18.95 1.59
CA TYR A 153 -9.26 -19.46 0.47
C TYR A 153 -8.06 -20.28 0.95
N LEU A 154 -7.32 -19.79 1.92
CA LEU A 154 -6.13 -20.47 2.44
C LEU A 154 -6.51 -21.75 3.21
N ASP A 155 -7.54 -21.71 4.04
CA ASP A 155 -8.07 -22.89 4.76
C ASP A 155 -8.52 -23.99 3.79
N GLU A 156 -9.26 -23.65 2.74
CA GLU A 156 -9.72 -24.57 1.70
C GLU A 156 -8.56 -25.17 0.88
N ASN A 157 -7.42 -24.50 0.83
CA ASN A 157 -6.19 -25.01 0.20
C ASN A 157 -5.22 -25.68 1.17
N GLY A 158 -5.66 -25.99 2.38
CA GLY A 158 -4.92 -26.77 3.38
C GLY A 158 -3.83 -26.02 4.11
N PHE A 159 -3.88 -24.69 4.15
CA PHE A 159 -2.99 -23.87 4.97
C PHE A 159 -3.48 -23.84 6.41
N LEU A 160 -2.54 -23.77 7.35
CA LEU A 160 -2.78 -23.66 8.78
C LEU A 160 -2.55 -22.23 9.25
N ASP A 161 -3.56 -21.64 9.90
CA ASP A 161 -3.43 -20.32 10.56
C ASP A 161 -2.70 -20.50 11.89
N ILE A 162 -1.43 -20.10 11.96
CA ILE A 162 -0.58 -20.27 13.13
C ILE A 162 -0.01 -18.92 13.56
N GLU A 163 -0.29 -18.55 14.82
CA GLU A 163 0.26 -17.33 15.42
C GLU A 163 1.74 -17.52 15.78
N THR A 164 2.53 -16.49 15.52
CA THR A 164 3.94 -16.38 15.90
C THR A 164 4.14 -15.32 16.99
N PRO A 165 5.23 -15.36 17.78
CA PRO A 165 5.45 -14.42 18.85
C PRO A 165 5.52 -12.96 18.40
N ILE A 166 4.87 -12.07 19.15
CA ILE A 166 5.03 -10.62 19.03
C ILE A 166 6.23 -10.11 19.86
N LEU A 167 6.47 -10.70 21.04
CA LEU A 167 7.68 -10.44 21.82
C LEU A 167 8.78 -11.39 21.38
N THR A 168 9.68 -10.92 20.52
CA THR A 168 10.75 -11.72 19.95
C THR A 168 12.12 -11.08 20.16
N ARG A 169 13.13 -11.61 19.53
CA ARG A 169 14.49 -11.04 19.50
C ARG A 169 14.62 -10.06 18.34
N ALA A 170 15.42 -9.03 18.50
CA ALA A 170 15.79 -8.11 17.42
C ALA A 170 16.46 -8.90 16.27
N THR A 171 15.98 -8.68 15.05
CA THR A 171 16.52 -9.29 13.84
C THR A 171 16.73 -8.22 12.78
N PRO A 172 17.90 -8.17 12.13
CA PRO A 172 18.17 -7.16 11.10
C PRO A 172 17.46 -7.55 9.79
N GLU A 173 16.26 -7.01 9.57
CA GLU A 173 15.47 -7.19 8.34
C GLU A 173 15.34 -5.90 7.50
N GLY A 174 16.26 -4.94 7.67
CA GLY A 174 16.31 -3.72 6.88
C GLY A 174 15.79 -2.46 7.61
N ALA A 175 14.67 -2.52 8.34
CA ALA A 175 14.18 -1.43 9.17
C ALA A 175 14.76 -1.49 10.59
N ARG A 176 14.55 -0.44 11.41
CA ARG A 176 14.85 -0.48 12.84
C ARG A 176 13.75 -1.19 13.60
N ASP A 177 14.14 -1.91 14.67
CA ASP A 177 13.21 -2.61 15.54
C ASP A 177 12.66 -1.68 16.64
N TYR A 178 11.37 -1.84 16.98
CA TYR A 178 10.82 -1.33 18.22
C TYR A 178 11.24 -2.21 19.39
N LEU A 179 11.87 -1.65 20.40
CA LEU A 179 12.39 -2.37 21.56
C LEU A 179 11.44 -2.30 22.75
N VAL A 180 11.20 -3.44 23.40
CA VAL A 180 10.37 -3.56 24.60
C VAL A 180 11.23 -4.06 25.75
N PRO A 181 11.46 -3.26 26.81
CA PRO A 181 12.30 -3.65 27.91
C PRO A 181 11.67 -4.78 28.75
N SER A 182 12.51 -5.75 29.19
CA SER A 182 12.06 -6.85 30.03
C SER A 182 12.20 -6.53 31.52
N ARG A 183 11.10 -6.59 32.28
CA ARG A 183 11.12 -6.43 33.74
C ARG A 183 11.79 -7.60 34.44
N THR A 184 11.60 -8.81 33.93
CA THR A 184 12.14 -10.04 34.53
C THR A 184 13.61 -10.29 34.20
N HIS A 185 14.09 -9.73 33.08
CA HIS A 185 15.48 -9.83 32.63
C HIS A 185 16.05 -8.42 32.48
N GLN A 186 16.47 -7.84 33.61
CA GLN A 186 16.97 -6.46 33.64
C GLN A 186 18.12 -6.22 32.64
N GLY A 187 18.06 -5.10 31.92
CA GLY A 187 19.02 -4.76 30.88
C GLY A 187 18.86 -5.52 29.57
N LYS A 188 17.85 -6.40 29.45
CA LYS A 188 17.50 -7.09 28.20
C LYS A 188 16.19 -6.57 27.64
N PHE A 189 16.06 -6.66 26.31
CA PHE A 189 14.91 -6.17 25.56
C PHE A 189 14.37 -7.26 24.66
N PHE A 190 13.05 -7.29 24.54
CA PHE A 190 12.40 -7.89 23.39
C PHE A 190 12.37 -6.87 22.24
N ALA A 191 12.20 -7.35 21.03
CA ALA A 191 11.84 -6.54 19.87
C ALA A 191 10.45 -6.92 19.36
N LEU A 192 9.73 -5.95 18.79
CA LEU A 192 8.52 -6.24 18.04
C LEU A 192 8.91 -6.72 16.63
N PRO A 193 8.25 -7.74 16.06
CA PRO A 193 8.67 -8.37 14.80
C PRO A 193 8.45 -7.43 13.61
N GLN A 194 9.43 -7.34 12.73
CA GLN A 194 9.28 -6.68 11.44
C GLN A 194 8.46 -7.52 10.45
N SER A 195 8.56 -8.84 10.60
CA SER A 195 7.76 -9.88 9.94
C SER A 195 7.91 -11.19 10.73
N PRO A 196 7.07 -12.21 10.49
CA PRO A 196 7.24 -13.54 11.10
C PRO A 196 8.29 -14.41 10.37
N GLN A 197 9.21 -13.85 9.59
CA GLN A 197 10.09 -14.55 8.66
C GLN A 197 10.83 -15.75 9.28
N LEU A 198 11.45 -15.57 10.42
CA LEU A 198 12.25 -16.65 11.03
C LEU A 198 11.37 -17.76 11.59
N PHE A 199 10.23 -17.40 12.19
CA PHE A 199 9.31 -18.37 12.78
C PHE A 199 8.57 -19.20 11.73
N LYS A 200 8.17 -18.60 10.62
CA LYS A 200 7.52 -19.35 9.54
C LYS A 200 8.45 -20.37 8.88
N GLN A 201 9.75 -20.07 8.77
CA GLN A 201 10.75 -21.03 8.32
C GLN A 201 10.90 -22.19 9.33
N LEU A 202 10.92 -21.89 10.64
CA LEU A 202 10.92 -22.92 11.68
C LEU A 202 9.66 -23.80 11.63
N LEU A 203 8.49 -23.26 11.28
CA LEU A 203 7.26 -24.03 11.08
C LEU A 203 7.38 -25.01 9.91
N MET A 204 8.11 -24.64 8.83
CA MET A 204 8.40 -25.55 7.73
C MET A 204 9.31 -26.70 8.21
N VAL A 205 10.37 -26.38 8.96
CA VAL A 205 11.23 -27.43 9.59
C VAL A 205 10.43 -28.33 10.54
N ALA A 206 9.44 -27.76 11.24
CA ALA A 206 8.53 -28.49 12.12
C ALA A 206 7.50 -29.36 11.36
N GLY A 207 7.46 -29.32 10.03
CA GLY A 207 6.58 -30.14 9.20
C GLY A 207 5.15 -29.60 9.06
N MET A 208 4.91 -28.31 9.31
CA MET A 208 3.57 -27.70 9.14
C MET A 208 3.16 -27.55 7.68
N ASP A 209 4.05 -27.76 6.74
CA ASP A 209 3.88 -27.85 5.30
C ASP A 209 3.30 -26.58 4.64
N ARG A 210 2.14 -26.10 5.08
CA ARG A 210 1.46 -24.89 4.59
C ARG A 210 1.01 -24.02 5.75
N TYR A 211 1.61 -22.87 5.88
CA TYR A 211 1.35 -21.91 6.95
C TYR A 211 0.83 -20.61 6.38
N TYR A 212 -0.08 -19.97 7.10
CA TYR A 212 -0.36 -18.56 6.93
C TYR A 212 -0.66 -17.88 8.26
N GLN A 213 -0.58 -16.56 8.26
CA GLN A 213 -1.00 -15.72 9.39
C GLN A 213 -1.40 -14.33 8.86
N ILE A 214 -2.47 -13.75 9.43
CA ILE A 214 -2.76 -12.32 9.29
C ILE A 214 -1.97 -11.61 10.39
N ALA A 215 -0.71 -11.31 10.09
CA ALA A 215 0.31 -10.92 11.06
C ALA A 215 0.39 -9.42 11.28
N LYS A 216 0.54 -8.99 12.55
CA LYS A 216 0.97 -7.64 12.88
C LYS A 216 2.49 -7.52 12.74
N CYS A 217 2.93 -6.51 12.00
CA CYS A 217 4.33 -6.19 11.75
C CYS A 217 4.64 -4.77 12.21
N PHE A 218 5.89 -4.54 12.63
CA PHE A 218 6.32 -3.28 13.23
C PHE A 218 7.65 -2.85 12.61
N ARG A 219 7.74 -1.61 12.11
CA ARG A 219 8.98 -1.06 11.54
C ARG A 219 9.14 0.39 11.94
N ASP A 220 10.27 0.72 12.56
CA ASP A 220 10.63 2.09 12.88
C ASP A 220 11.40 2.70 11.70
N GLU A 221 10.65 3.25 10.77
CA GLU A 221 11.15 3.85 9.53
C GLU A 221 10.40 5.15 9.19
N ASP A 222 10.93 5.91 8.24
CA ASP A 222 10.28 7.12 7.77
C ASP A 222 8.93 6.82 7.14
N LEU A 223 7.88 7.50 7.63
CA LEU A 223 6.51 7.25 7.21
C LEU A 223 6.14 8.02 5.94
N ARG A 224 5.38 7.35 5.08
CA ARG A 224 4.81 7.87 3.84
C ARG A 224 3.31 7.57 3.79
N ALA A 225 2.63 7.96 2.71
CA ALA A 225 1.20 7.68 2.54
C ALA A 225 0.85 6.17 2.60
N ASP A 226 1.78 5.32 2.18
CA ASP A 226 1.66 3.87 2.11
C ASP A 226 2.47 3.12 3.19
N ARG A 227 2.97 3.82 4.23
CA ARG A 227 3.75 3.25 5.34
C ARG A 227 3.20 3.66 6.69
N GLN A 228 3.18 2.71 7.62
CA GLN A 228 2.81 2.88 9.03
C GLN A 228 3.81 2.15 9.92
N PRO A 229 4.07 2.63 11.16
CA PRO A 229 5.00 1.96 12.07
C PRO A 229 4.49 0.59 12.53
N GLU A 230 3.18 0.39 12.49
CA GLU A 230 2.50 -0.89 12.67
C GLU A 230 1.53 -1.12 11.52
N PHE A 231 1.61 -2.27 10.88
CA PHE A 231 0.81 -2.63 9.71
C PHE A 231 0.47 -4.12 9.74
N THR A 232 -0.33 -4.57 8.78
CA THR A 232 -0.77 -5.97 8.74
C THR A 232 -0.32 -6.63 7.44
N GLN A 233 0.31 -7.81 7.57
CA GLN A 233 0.64 -8.68 6.43
C GLN A 233 -0.27 -9.91 6.39
N ILE A 234 -0.56 -10.36 5.18
CA ILE A 234 -0.97 -11.72 4.90
C ILE A 234 0.32 -12.47 4.64
N ASP A 235 0.78 -13.25 5.60
CA ASP A 235 2.06 -13.94 5.55
C ASP A 235 1.83 -15.43 5.27
N ILE A 236 2.54 -15.97 4.28
CA ILE A 236 2.35 -17.32 3.75
C ILE A 236 3.71 -18.00 3.61
N GLU A 237 3.80 -19.28 4.01
CA GLU A 237 4.99 -20.10 3.78
C GLU A 237 4.58 -21.54 3.45
N THR A 238 5.31 -22.18 2.54
CA THR A 238 5.01 -23.53 2.03
C THR A 238 6.27 -24.37 1.90
N SER A 239 6.17 -25.67 2.16
CA SER A 239 7.20 -26.66 1.86
C SER A 239 6.94 -27.37 0.54
N PHE A 240 7.99 -27.83 -0.12
CA PHE A 240 7.96 -28.68 -1.32
C PHE A 240 7.25 -28.08 -2.54
N LEU A 241 7.09 -26.74 -2.57
CA LEU A 241 6.64 -25.99 -3.74
C LEU A 241 7.76 -25.15 -4.30
N ASP A 242 7.76 -24.98 -5.62
CA ASP A 242 8.63 -24.05 -6.32
C ASP A 242 7.99 -22.65 -6.42
N GLU A 243 8.72 -21.69 -6.95
CA GLU A 243 8.25 -20.32 -7.12
C GLU A 243 7.00 -20.21 -8.01
N GLU A 244 6.90 -21.06 -9.04
CA GLU A 244 5.77 -21.06 -9.96
C GLU A 244 4.48 -21.46 -9.25
N ALA A 245 4.53 -22.53 -8.46
CA ALA A 245 3.38 -23.00 -7.69
C ALA A 245 2.97 -21.98 -6.62
N ILE A 246 3.92 -21.33 -5.94
CA ILE A 246 3.62 -20.30 -4.93
C ILE A 246 2.99 -19.07 -5.59
N MET A 247 3.54 -18.61 -6.71
CA MET A 247 2.97 -17.50 -7.48
C MET A 247 1.55 -17.82 -7.96
N GLN A 248 1.28 -19.07 -8.40
CA GLN A 248 -0.05 -19.47 -8.83
C GLN A 248 -1.07 -19.43 -7.69
N TYR A 249 -0.74 -19.96 -6.49
CA TYR A 249 -1.62 -19.86 -5.31
C TYR A 249 -1.92 -18.41 -4.94
N ALA A 250 -0.91 -17.57 -4.97
CA ALA A 250 -1.05 -16.14 -4.67
C ALA A 250 -1.91 -15.41 -5.72
N GLU A 251 -1.71 -15.71 -7.00
CA GLU A 251 -2.50 -15.15 -8.08
C GLU A 251 -3.97 -15.54 -7.98
N ASP A 252 -4.27 -16.81 -7.77
CA ASP A 252 -5.63 -17.33 -7.64
C ASP A 252 -6.33 -16.72 -6.41
N MET A 253 -5.62 -16.55 -5.31
CA MET A 253 -6.13 -15.86 -4.11
C MET A 253 -6.54 -14.42 -4.43
N ILE A 254 -5.67 -13.63 -5.04
CA ILE A 254 -5.94 -12.23 -5.36
C ILE A 254 -7.07 -12.12 -6.40
N ARG A 255 -7.08 -12.96 -7.43
CA ARG A 255 -8.19 -13.02 -8.41
C ARG A 255 -9.53 -13.32 -7.74
N SER A 256 -9.57 -14.28 -6.81
CA SER A 256 -10.80 -14.64 -6.10
C SER A 256 -11.34 -13.48 -5.26
N VAL A 257 -10.46 -12.75 -4.57
CA VAL A 257 -10.80 -11.58 -3.75
C VAL A 257 -11.36 -10.44 -4.61
N PHE A 258 -10.73 -10.13 -5.74
CA PHE A 258 -11.21 -9.09 -6.68
C PHE A 258 -12.56 -9.48 -7.30
N LYS A 259 -12.72 -10.72 -7.70
CA LYS A 259 -13.99 -11.22 -8.25
C LYS A 259 -15.12 -11.15 -7.23
N GLU A 260 -14.88 -11.61 -5.99
CA GLU A 260 -15.90 -11.67 -4.93
C GLU A 260 -16.35 -10.28 -4.47
N HIS A 261 -15.42 -9.32 -4.32
CA HIS A 261 -15.71 -8.05 -3.66
C HIS A 261 -15.89 -6.87 -4.60
N LEU A 262 -15.31 -6.93 -5.80
CA LEU A 262 -15.38 -5.85 -6.79
C LEU A 262 -16.12 -6.27 -8.07
N ALA A 263 -16.44 -7.56 -8.22
CA ALA A 263 -16.95 -8.16 -9.45
C ALA A 263 -16.00 -7.96 -10.66
N ILE A 264 -14.69 -7.91 -10.41
CA ILE A 264 -13.62 -7.72 -11.39
C ILE A 264 -12.91 -9.04 -11.63
N GLU A 265 -12.83 -9.46 -12.88
CA GLU A 265 -11.97 -10.55 -13.30
C GLU A 265 -10.62 -10.00 -13.76
N LEU A 266 -9.59 -10.18 -12.92
CA LEU A 266 -8.23 -9.77 -13.28
C LEU A 266 -7.71 -10.66 -14.43
N ALA A 267 -7.02 -10.04 -15.40
CA ALA A 267 -6.31 -10.75 -16.46
C ALA A 267 -5.18 -11.64 -15.90
N GLU A 268 -4.55 -12.45 -16.76
CA GLU A 268 -3.33 -13.16 -16.38
C GLU A 268 -2.24 -12.18 -15.98
N PHE A 269 -1.41 -12.60 -15.00
CA PHE A 269 -0.31 -11.80 -14.49
C PHE A 269 0.94 -12.11 -15.32
N PRO A 270 1.34 -11.23 -16.26
CA PRO A 270 2.55 -11.45 -17.03
C PRO A 270 3.78 -11.48 -16.11
N ARG A 271 4.79 -12.25 -16.50
CA ARG A 271 6.08 -12.28 -15.82
C ARG A 271 7.06 -11.37 -16.53
N MET A 272 7.77 -10.57 -15.76
CA MET A 272 8.79 -9.65 -16.23
C MET A 272 10.04 -9.82 -15.37
N THR A 273 11.22 -9.89 -15.96
CA THR A 273 12.44 -9.88 -15.15
C THR A 273 12.67 -8.50 -14.54
N TYR A 274 13.34 -8.47 -13.39
CA TYR A 274 13.79 -7.21 -12.77
C TYR A 274 14.59 -6.35 -13.76
N ALA A 275 15.50 -6.99 -14.50
CA ALA A 275 16.32 -6.30 -15.50
C ALA A 275 15.47 -5.62 -16.58
N ASP A 276 14.46 -6.31 -17.11
CA ASP A 276 13.52 -5.74 -18.09
C ASP A 276 12.65 -4.61 -17.50
N ALA A 277 12.19 -4.77 -16.27
CA ALA A 277 11.39 -3.76 -15.59
C ALA A 277 12.19 -2.46 -15.41
N VAL A 278 13.41 -2.55 -14.91
CA VAL A 278 14.30 -1.40 -14.74
C VAL A 278 14.73 -0.83 -16.08
N LEU A 279 15.04 -1.68 -17.07
CA LEU A 279 15.42 -1.23 -18.40
C LEU A 279 14.32 -0.42 -19.09
N LYS A 280 13.08 -0.94 -19.07
CA LYS A 280 11.95 -0.37 -19.83
C LYS A 280 11.18 0.71 -19.06
N TYR A 281 11.22 0.69 -17.73
CA TYR A 281 10.35 1.56 -16.92
C TYR A 281 11.10 2.33 -15.83
N GLY A 282 12.39 2.02 -15.59
CA GLY A 282 13.19 2.65 -14.54
C GLY A 282 12.78 2.25 -13.11
N THR A 283 12.00 1.19 -12.94
CA THR A 283 11.52 0.71 -11.65
C THR A 283 11.26 -0.79 -11.67
N ASP A 284 11.35 -1.43 -10.54
CA ASP A 284 10.99 -2.83 -10.29
C ASP A 284 9.47 -3.05 -10.13
N ARG A 285 8.68 -1.99 -10.08
CA ARG A 285 7.22 -2.01 -9.91
C ARG A 285 6.50 -1.12 -10.92
N PRO A 286 6.58 -1.42 -12.23
CA PRO A 286 6.00 -0.57 -13.25
C PRO A 286 4.47 -0.63 -13.25
N ASP A 287 3.84 0.52 -13.50
CA ASP A 287 2.41 0.58 -13.82
C ASP A 287 2.19 0.25 -15.30
N LEU A 288 1.79 -0.98 -15.59
CA LEU A 288 1.57 -1.43 -16.97
C LEU A 288 0.31 -0.85 -17.64
N ARG A 289 -0.54 -0.13 -16.91
CA ARG A 289 -1.63 0.64 -17.51
C ARG A 289 -1.12 1.79 -18.36
N ASN A 290 0.08 2.29 -18.03
CA ASN A 290 0.75 3.35 -18.74
C ASN A 290 1.56 2.76 -19.90
N PRO A 291 1.24 3.09 -21.17
CA PRO A 291 1.88 2.49 -22.34
C PRO A 291 3.30 3.02 -22.62
N MET A 292 3.72 4.10 -21.97
CA MET A 292 5.04 4.69 -22.20
C MET A 292 6.16 3.79 -21.67
N SER A 293 7.29 3.75 -22.37
CA SER A 293 8.49 3.06 -21.94
C SER A 293 9.75 3.90 -22.18
N LEU A 294 10.81 3.56 -21.48
CA LEU A 294 12.14 4.14 -21.66
C LEU A 294 12.87 3.35 -22.74
N VAL A 295 13.44 4.04 -23.71
CA VAL A 295 14.23 3.44 -24.78
C VAL A 295 15.67 3.92 -24.65
N ASP A 296 16.62 3.00 -24.55
CA ASP A 296 18.05 3.33 -24.45
C ASP A 296 18.57 3.86 -25.80
N ILE A 297 19.29 4.98 -25.72
CA ILE A 297 19.89 5.67 -26.87
C ILE A 297 21.34 6.05 -26.62
N ALA A 298 22.01 5.46 -25.64
CA ALA A 298 23.39 5.82 -25.29
C ALA A 298 24.34 5.69 -26.47
N ASP A 299 24.23 4.62 -27.28
CA ASP A 299 25.05 4.39 -28.47
C ASP A 299 24.94 5.52 -29.52
N LEU A 300 23.76 6.13 -29.68
CA LEU A 300 23.55 7.26 -30.58
C LEU A 300 24.17 8.56 -30.04
N MET A 301 24.37 8.66 -28.74
CA MET A 301 24.82 9.88 -28.05
C MET A 301 26.33 9.94 -27.80
N GLN A 302 27.06 8.86 -28.05
CA GLN A 302 28.50 8.76 -27.76
C GLN A 302 29.38 9.79 -28.50
N GLN A 303 28.95 10.25 -29.66
CA GLN A 303 29.73 11.18 -30.52
C GLN A 303 29.04 12.56 -30.63
N VAL A 304 27.97 12.83 -29.90
CA VAL A 304 27.27 14.11 -29.91
C VAL A 304 28.10 15.16 -29.18
N GLU A 305 28.20 16.38 -29.71
CA GLU A 305 28.96 17.47 -29.05
C GLU A 305 28.30 17.95 -27.73
N PHE A 306 27.02 17.66 -27.52
CA PHE A 306 26.28 18.06 -26.34
C PHE A 306 26.71 17.26 -25.11
N LYS A 307 27.54 17.89 -24.26
CA LYS A 307 28.15 17.24 -23.09
C LYS A 307 27.16 16.57 -22.13
N VAL A 308 25.93 17.09 -22.06
CA VAL A 308 24.87 16.53 -21.20
C VAL A 308 24.52 15.11 -21.60
N PHE A 309 24.62 14.77 -22.90
CA PHE A 309 24.36 13.42 -23.39
C PHE A 309 25.65 12.62 -23.62
N ASN A 310 26.69 13.28 -24.15
CA ASN A 310 27.94 12.59 -24.48
C ASN A 310 28.63 12.01 -23.24
N ALA A 311 28.72 12.75 -22.14
CA ALA A 311 29.42 12.26 -20.95
C ALA A 311 28.73 11.03 -20.34
N PRO A 312 27.39 11.01 -20.07
CA PRO A 312 26.71 9.81 -19.63
C PRO A 312 26.74 8.66 -20.63
N ALA A 313 26.70 8.94 -21.93
CA ALA A 313 26.73 7.92 -22.98
C ALA A 313 28.06 7.14 -23.05
N ASN A 314 29.15 7.71 -22.52
CA ASN A 314 30.48 7.10 -22.46
C ASN A 314 30.88 6.61 -21.06
N ASP A 315 29.97 6.72 -20.09
CA ASP A 315 30.17 6.24 -18.71
C ASP A 315 29.34 4.97 -18.46
N PRO A 316 29.96 3.81 -18.15
CA PRO A 316 29.25 2.55 -17.97
C PRO A 316 28.29 2.52 -16.75
N GLU A 317 28.45 3.44 -15.79
CA GLU A 317 27.52 3.58 -14.65
C GLU A 317 26.37 4.57 -14.94
N SER A 318 26.37 5.17 -16.11
CA SER A 318 25.39 6.16 -16.54
C SER A 318 24.47 5.60 -17.63
N ARG A 319 23.40 6.33 -17.92
CA ARG A 319 22.37 5.93 -18.86
C ARG A 319 21.87 7.13 -19.64
N VAL A 320 21.57 6.94 -20.93
CA VAL A 320 20.87 7.93 -21.75
C VAL A 320 19.66 7.28 -22.38
N VAL A 321 18.49 7.80 -22.04
CA VAL A 321 17.19 7.25 -22.50
C VAL A 321 16.31 8.32 -23.12
N VAL A 322 15.40 7.86 -23.97
CA VAL A 322 14.29 8.66 -24.48
C VAL A 322 12.96 8.01 -24.09
N MET A 323 11.97 8.82 -23.72
CA MET A 323 10.58 8.42 -23.46
C MET A 323 9.66 9.17 -24.42
N LYS A 324 8.93 8.43 -25.25
CA LYS A 324 7.89 8.97 -26.13
C LYS A 324 6.59 9.15 -25.38
N VAL A 325 6.00 10.34 -25.50
CA VAL A 325 4.65 10.63 -24.99
C VAL A 325 3.71 10.82 -26.18
N PRO A 326 2.81 9.88 -26.46
CA PRO A 326 1.86 9.99 -27.54
C PRO A 326 0.95 11.22 -27.39
N GLY A 327 0.80 12.01 -28.45
CA GLY A 327 0.01 13.24 -28.42
C GLY A 327 0.56 14.37 -27.56
N GLY A 328 1.78 14.23 -27.05
CA GLY A 328 2.39 15.16 -26.08
C GLY A 328 2.92 16.47 -26.69
N ALA A 329 2.87 16.69 -28.01
CA ALA A 329 3.28 17.95 -28.62
C ALA A 329 2.45 19.15 -28.11
N GLU A 330 1.24 18.92 -27.64
CA GLU A 330 0.36 19.95 -27.06
C GLU A 330 0.73 20.36 -25.63
N ILE A 331 1.59 19.61 -24.94
CA ILE A 331 2.07 19.94 -23.59
C ILE A 331 2.70 21.35 -23.63
N SER A 332 2.18 22.25 -22.82
CA SER A 332 2.64 23.64 -22.77
C SER A 332 4.06 23.74 -22.19
N ARG A 333 4.74 24.84 -22.50
CA ARG A 333 6.06 25.15 -21.93
C ARG A 333 6.03 25.15 -20.41
N LYS A 334 4.98 25.72 -19.81
CA LYS A 334 4.80 25.75 -18.36
C LYS A 334 4.73 24.34 -17.77
N GLN A 335 3.95 23.44 -18.37
CA GLN A 335 3.89 22.04 -17.90
C GLN A 335 5.24 21.33 -18.00
N ILE A 336 6.03 21.58 -19.07
CA ILE A 336 7.40 21.03 -19.19
C ILE A 336 8.30 21.57 -18.06
N ASP A 337 8.19 22.85 -17.71
CA ASP A 337 8.94 23.45 -16.61
C ASP A 337 8.48 22.91 -15.25
N ASP A 338 7.17 22.64 -15.07
CA ASP A 338 6.62 21.98 -13.89
C ASP A 338 7.14 20.52 -13.77
N TYR A 339 7.16 19.75 -14.86
CA TYR A 339 7.75 18.41 -14.89
C TYR A 339 9.26 18.43 -14.61
N THR A 340 9.97 19.41 -15.13
CA THR A 340 11.41 19.58 -14.83
C THR A 340 11.63 19.81 -13.34
N SER A 341 10.82 20.65 -12.72
CA SER A 341 10.87 20.91 -11.28
C SER A 341 10.50 19.66 -10.46
N TYR A 342 9.53 18.89 -10.93
CA TYR A 342 9.11 17.65 -10.26
C TYR A 342 10.23 16.60 -10.25
N ILE A 343 10.87 16.34 -11.40
CA ILE A 343 11.93 15.33 -11.48
C ILE A 343 13.24 15.76 -10.81
N ALA A 344 13.42 17.05 -10.53
CA ALA A 344 14.57 17.53 -9.75
C ALA A 344 14.58 16.96 -8.33
N ASN A 345 13.42 16.62 -7.75
CA ASN A 345 13.31 15.93 -6.46
C ASN A 345 13.95 14.53 -6.48
N TYR A 346 14.14 13.95 -7.67
CA TYR A 346 14.76 12.65 -7.91
C TYR A 346 16.22 12.78 -8.42
N GLY A 347 16.82 13.96 -8.26
CA GLY A 347 18.21 14.24 -8.60
C GLY A 347 18.48 14.63 -10.06
N ALA A 348 17.46 14.70 -10.92
CA ALA A 348 17.62 15.16 -12.29
C ALA A 348 17.98 16.64 -12.35
N LYS A 349 18.98 17.01 -13.19
CA LYS A 349 19.46 18.40 -13.33
C LYS A 349 18.67 19.21 -14.36
N GLY A 350 17.80 18.56 -15.13
CA GLY A 350 16.98 19.19 -16.15
C GLY A 350 16.21 18.15 -16.96
N LEU A 351 15.30 18.61 -17.82
CA LEU A 351 14.50 17.78 -18.71
C LEU A 351 14.65 18.28 -20.14
N ALA A 352 15.44 17.57 -20.94
CA ALA A 352 15.52 17.83 -22.36
C ALA A 352 14.31 17.21 -23.09
N TRP A 353 13.86 17.86 -24.16
CA TRP A 353 12.68 17.42 -24.89
C TRP A 353 12.74 17.78 -26.37
N ILE A 354 12.02 17.02 -27.22
CA ILE A 354 11.78 17.32 -28.64
C ILE A 354 10.28 17.14 -28.90
N LYS A 355 9.60 18.17 -29.39
CA LYS A 355 8.25 18.06 -29.97
C LYS A 355 8.32 17.69 -31.43
N VAL A 356 7.51 16.74 -31.85
CA VAL A 356 7.38 16.26 -33.23
C VAL A 356 6.10 16.86 -33.81
N ASN A 357 6.20 18.09 -34.33
CA ASN A 357 5.03 18.75 -34.92
C ASN A 357 4.65 18.17 -36.27
N ASP A 358 5.64 17.81 -37.10
CA ASP A 358 5.47 17.13 -38.39
C ASP A 358 6.71 16.24 -38.68
N ILE A 359 6.57 14.93 -38.54
CA ILE A 359 7.69 14.00 -38.79
C ILE A 359 8.07 13.95 -40.27
N GLY A 360 7.11 14.21 -41.20
CA GLY A 360 7.35 14.22 -42.65
C GLY A 360 8.22 15.40 -43.13
N ALA A 361 8.26 16.50 -42.39
CA ALA A 361 9.12 17.64 -42.65
C ALA A 361 10.57 17.49 -42.15
N GLY A 362 10.92 16.32 -41.61
CA GLY A 362 12.26 16.06 -41.06
C GLY A 362 12.58 16.99 -39.88
N VAL A 363 13.80 17.51 -39.80
CA VAL A 363 14.25 18.35 -38.68
C VAL A 363 13.47 19.67 -38.61
N GLU A 364 12.98 20.21 -39.73
CA GLU A 364 12.16 21.42 -39.76
C GLU A 364 10.79 21.24 -39.09
N GLY A 365 10.27 20.03 -39.06
CA GLY A 365 9.03 19.70 -38.37
C GLY A 365 9.19 19.47 -36.87
N LEU A 366 10.39 19.63 -36.31
CA LEU A 366 10.70 19.44 -34.90
C LEU A 366 10.87 20.76 -34.16
N GLN A 367 10.53 20.78 -32.90
CA GLN A 367 10.74 21.93 -32.03
C GLN A 367 11.48 21.52 -30.75
N SER A 368 12.69 22.07 -30.56
CA SER A 368 13.46 21.85 -29.33
C SER A 368 14.67 22.76 -29.23
N PRO A 369 15.08 23.15 -28.02
CA PRO A 369 16.33 23.90 -27.82
C PRO A 369 17.60 23.05 -28.04
N ILE A 370 17.52 21.73 -28.05
CA ILE A 370 18.69 20.81 -28.14
C ILE A 370 19.03 20.40 -29.58
N LEU A 371 18.15 20.62 -30.56
CA LEU A 371 18.37 20.20 -31.96
C LEU A 371 19.69 20.71 -32.54
N LYS A 372 20.07 21.94 -32.22
CA LYS A 372 21.31 22.59 -32.70
C LYS A 372 22.60 21.91 -32.24
N PHE A 373 22.52 21.01 -31.25
CA PHE A 373 23.66 20.29 -30.70
C PHE A 373 23.72 18.84 -31.19
N MET A 374 22.76 18.40 -32.01
CA MET A 374 22.63 17.00 -32.44
C MET A 374 22.74 16.92 -33.98
N PRO A 375 23.61 16.09 -34.53
CA PRO A 375 23.63 15.79 -35.96
C PRO A 375 22.28 15.24 -36.43
N GLU A 376 21.89 15.57 -37.67
CA GLU A 376 20.61 15.10 -38.23
C GLU A 376 20.47 13.58 -38.22
N ALA A 377 21.55 12.85 -38.53
CA ALA A 377 21.56 11.37 -38.49
C ALA A 377 21.23 10.83 -37.09
N VAL A 378 21.71 11.50 -36.03
CA VAL A 378 21.39 11.13 -34.63
C VAL A 378 19.92 11.42 -34.32
N ILE A 379 19.41 12.59 -34.73
CA ILE A 379 17.99 12.94 -34.56
C ILE A 379 17.09 11.90 -35.23
N GLN A 380 17.38 11.53 -36.49
CA GLN A 380 16.63 10.51 -37.21
C GLN A 380 16.73 9.14 -36.53
N GLY A 381 17.92 8.77 -36.02
CA GLY A 381 18.10 7.55 -35.23
C GLY A 381 17.26 7.51 -33.96
N VAL A 382 17.17 8.62 -33.23
CA VAL A 382 16.32 8.76 -32.03
C VAL A 382 14.84 8.65 -32.39
N LEU A 383 14.38 9.38 -33.41
CA LEU A 383 12.99 9.33 -33.85
C LEU A 383 12.55 7.93 -34.26
N ALA A 384 13.41 7.24 -35.02
CA ALA A 384 13.15 5.88 -35.48
C ALA A 384 13.10 4.88 -34.30
N ARG A 385 14.08 4.96 -33.38
CA ARG A 385 14.17 4.06 -32.22
C ARG A 385 13.03 4.29 -31.23
N ALA A 386 12.60 5.54 -31.02
CA ALA A 386 11.45 5.90 -30.21
C ALA A 386 10.10 5.64 -30.91
N GLU A 387 10.11 5.23 -32.18
CA GLU A 387 8.90 5.09 -32.99
C GLU A 387 8.02 6.36 -32.93
N ALA A 388 8.68 7.53 -33.03
CA ALA A 388 8.02 8.82 -32.90
C ALA A 388 7.09 9.10 -34.07
N ALA A 389 5.96 9.73 -33.78
CA ALA A 389 4.96 10.14 -34.76
C ALA A 389 4.65 11.64 -34.64
N THR A 390 4.03 12.19 -35.68
CA THR A 390 3.52 13.58 -35.63
C THR A 390 2.55 13.74 -34.45
N GLY A 391 2.74 14.77 -33.64
CA GLY A 391 1.97 15.03 -32.44
C GLY A 391 2.59 14.54 -31.15
N ASP A 392 3.69 13.81 -31.18
CA ASP A 392 4.38 13.31 -30.00
C ASP A 392 5.35 14.32 -29.38
N ILE A 393 5.67 14.14 -28.10
CA ILE A 393 6.85 14.74 -27.48
C ILE A 393 7.78 13.65 -26.98
N LEU A 394 9.09 13.86 -27.13
CA LEU A 394 10.13 13.01 -26.61
C LEU A 394 10.78 13.70 -25.41
N PHE A 395 10.83 13.03 -24.26
CA PHE A 395 11.59 13.46 -23.09
C PHE A 395 12.87 12.62 -22.94
N PHE A 396 13.95 13.24 -22.48
CA PHE A 396 15.26 12.61 -22.37
C PHE A 396 15.75 12.60 -20.92
N GLY A 397 16.31 11.48 -20.51
CA GLY A 397 17.04 11.32 -19.27
C GLY A 397 18.50 10.97 -19.55
N ALA A 398 19.45 11.68 -18.92
CA ALA A 398 20.88 11.46 -19.08
C ALA A 398 21.64 11.85 -17.81
N ASP A 399 22.07 10.87 -17.04
CA ASP A 399 22.88 11.00 -15.82
C ASP A 399 23.31 9.59 -15.37
N LYS A 400 23.75 9.43 -14.11
CA LYS A 400 23.90 8.11 -13.46
C LYS A 400 22.63 7.28 -13.63
N ALA A 401 22.77 5.98 -13.84
CA ALA A 401 21.64 5.09 -14.13
C ALA A 401 20.55 5.15 -13.03
N SER A 402 20.95 5.22 -11.74
CA SER A 402 19.99 5.36 -10.63
C SER A 402 19.15 6.63 -10.73
N VAL A 403 19.77 7.79 -11.02
CA VAL A 403 19.08 9.06 -11.17
C VAL A 403 18.12 9.03 -12.36
N VAL A 404 18.58 8.53 -13.51
CA VAL A 404 17.74 8.41 -14.73
C VAL A 404 16.54 7.51 -14.46
N ASN A 405 16.76 6.37 -13.85
CA ASN A 405 15.69 5.41 -13.54
C ASN A 405 14.62 6.03 -12.65
N GLU A 406 14.98 6.62 -11.52
CA GLU A 406 14.04 7.24 -10.58
C GLU A 406 13.31 8.43 -11.21
N ALA A 407 14.04 9.35 -11.83
CA ALA A 407 13.48 10.56 -12.41
C ALA A 407 12.55 10.26 -13.58
N MET A 408 12.96 9.36 -14.51
CA MET A 408 12.15 9.04 -15.69
C MET A 408 10.96 8.15 -15.35
N SER A 409 11.07 7.27 -14.36
CA SER A 409 9.93 6.52 -13.84
C SER A 409 8.89 7.45 -13.22
N ALA A 410 9.32 8.40 -12.37
CA ALA A 410 8.43 9.39 -11.78
C ALA A 410 7.77 10.30 -12.84
N LEU A 411 8.54 10.71 -13.85
CA LEU A 411 8.03 11.47 -14.99
C LEU A 411 6.97 10.68 -15.78
N ARG A 412 7.24 9.40 -16.03
CA ARG A 412 6.33 8.49 -16.73
C ARG A 412 4.98 8.42 -16.02
N ASP A 413 5.00 8.30 -14.70
CA ASP A 413 3.78 8.16 -13.90
C ASP A 413 2.95 9.45 -13.87
N ILE A 414 3.58 10.62 -13.69
CA ILE A 414 2.84 11.89 -13.65
C ILE A 414 2.31 12.25 -15.04
N VAL A 415 3.12 12.13 -16.09
CA VAL A 415 2.69 12.43 -17.45
C VAL A 415 1.58 11.47 -17.92
N GLY A 416 1.68 10.17 -17.59
CA GLY A 416 0.64 9.19 -17.91
C GLY A 416 -0.72 9.53 -17.30
N LYS A 417 -0.74 10.05 -16.08
CA LYS A 417 -1.95 10.52 -15.39
C LYS A 417 -2.49 11.82 -16.01
N ASP A 418 -1.62 12.82 -16.18
CA ASP A 418 -2.00 14.15 -16.70
C ASP A 418 -2.54 14.06 -18.13
N MET A 419 -1.92 13.23 -18.96
CA MET A 419 -2.32 12.99 -20.35
C MET A 419 -3.44 11.94 -20.48
N LYS A 420 -3.90 11.34 -19.36
CA LYS A 420 -4.94 10.28 -19.33
C LYS A 420 -4.63 9.09 -20.23
N LEU A 421 -3.38 8.65 -20.24
CA LEU A 421 -2.88 7.57 -21.09
C LEU A 421 -3.09 6.17 -20.49
N LEU A 422 -3.64 6.06 -19.28
CA LEU A 422 -3.85 4.77 -18.63
C LEU A 422 -4.90 3.95 -19.40
N SER A 423 -4.52 2.75 -19.86
CA SER A 423 -5.30 1.93 -20.80
C SER A 423 -6.28 0.96 -20.14
N ALA A 424 -6.19 0.77 -18.83
CA ALA A 424 -7.00 -0.18 -18.07
C ALA A 424 -7.21 0.30 -16.63
N ASP A 425 -8.16 -0.29 -15.91
CA ASP A 425 -8.34 -0.02 -14.48
C ASP A 425 -7.32 -0.80 -13.63
N TRP A 426 -6.99 -2.03 -14.06
CA TRP A 426 -6.11 -2.94 -13.33
C TRP A 426 -5.13 -3.63 -14.27
N ALA A 427 -3.86 -3.61 -13.90
CA ALA A 427 -2.77 -4.24 -14.64
C ALA A 427 -1.80 -4.92 -13.66
N PRO A 428 -2.06 -6.17 -13.30
CA PRO A 428 -1.16 -6.95 -12.45
C PRO A 428 0.03 -7.50 -13.24
N LEU A 429 1.15 -7.75 -12.55
CA LEU A 429 2.29 -8.48 -13.08
C LEU A 429 3.10 -9.13 -11.95
N TRP A 430 3.93 -10.09 -12.33
CA TRP A 430 5.01 -10.60 -11.52
C TRP A 430 6.34 -10.03 -12.00
N VAL A 431 7.15 -9.55 -11.05
CA VAL A 431 8.56 -9.23 -11.29
C VAL A 431 9.40 -10.34 -10.67
N VAL A 432 10.33 -10.87 -11.43
CA VAL A 432 11.15 -12.04 -11.08
C VAL A 432 12.63 -11.79 -11.41
N ASP A 433 13.50 -12.73 -11.04
CA ASP A 433 14.94 -12.68 -11.33
C ASP A 433 15.59 -11.40 -10.78
N PHE A 434 15.30 -11.08 -9.52
CA PHE A 434 15.96 -9.96 -8.84
C PHE A 434 17.46 -10.23 -8.64
N PRO A 435 18.32 -9.20 -8.63
CA PRO A 435 19.67 -9.35 -8.14
C PRO A 435 19.65 -9.83 -6.69
N MET A 436 20.58 -10.72 -6.33
CA MET A 436 20.68 -11.22 -4.95
C MET A 436 21.19 -10.15 -4.00
N PHE A 437 22.10 -9.30 -4.47
CA PHE A 437 22.76 -8.27 -3.68
C PHE A 437 22.78 -6.93 -4.40
N GLU A 438 22.77 -5.87 -3.61
CA GLU A 438 23.10 -4.51 -4.02
C GLU A 438 24.46 -4.13 -3.44
N LYS A 439 25.18 -3.28 -4.17
CA LYS A 439 26.48 -2.77 -3.74
C LYS A 439 26.33 -1.39 -3.14
N ASP A 440 26.68 -1.25 -1.88
CA ASP A 440 26.68 0.02 -1.18
C ASP A 440 27.81 0.95 -1.66
N LYS A 441 27.75 2.23 -1.26
CA LYS A 441 28.72 3.26 -1.64
C LYS A 441 30.15 2.96 -1.16
N ASP A 442 30.30 2.20 -0.10
CA ASP A 442 31.60 1.75 0.44
C ASP A 442 32.12 0.48 -0.22
N GLY A 443 31.32 -0.12 -1.12
CA GLY A 443 31.66 -1.32 -1.87
C GLY A 443 31.23 -2.62 -1.19
N SER A 444 30.61 -2.59 -0.02
CA SER A 444 30.02 -3.75 0.63
C SER A 444 28.75 -4.20 -0.08
N PHE A 445 28.35 -5.46 0.14
CA PHE A 445 27.10 -6.00 -0.38
C PHE A 445 26.02 -6.04 0.69
N THR A 446 24.79 -5.68 0.31
CA THR A 446 23.57 -5.89 1.09
C THR A 446 22.58 -6.74 0.32
N SER A 447 21.74 -7.51 1.00
CA SER A 447 20.70 -8.31 0.35
C SER A 447 19.59 -7.40 -0.17
N VAL A 448 19.15 -7.61 -1.40
CA VAL A 448 18.00 -6.88 -1.98
C VAL A 448 16.71 -7.18 -1.21
N HIS A 449 16.48 -8.44 -0.84
CA HIS A 449 15.33 -8.86 -0.03
C HIS A 449 15.77 -9.13 1.42
N HIS A 450 16.22 -10.35 1.71
CA HIS A 450 16.72 -10.75 3.03
C HIS A 450 17.78 -11.86 2.89
N PRO A 451 18.64 -12.06 3.91
CA PRO A 451 19.78 -12.99 3.81
C PRO A 451 19.39 -14.48 3.71
N PHE A 452 18.12 -14.82 3.84
CA PHE A 452 17.60 -16.20 3.73
C PHE A 452 16.99 -16.51 2.36
N THR A 453 17.02 -15.57 1.43
CA THR A 453 16.57 -15.75 0.04
C THR A 453 17.55 -16.67 -0.68
N ALA A 454 17.03 -17.68 -1.41
CA ALA A 454 17.86 -18.60 -2.17
C ALA A 454 18.37 -17.92 -3.47
N PRO A 455 19.68 -18.00 -3.76
CA PRO A 455 20.21 -17.63 -5.05
C PRO A 455 19.91 -18.70 -6.10
N SER A 456 20.01 -18.32 -7.38
CA SER A 456 19.82 -19.21 -8.52
C SER A 456 21.11 -19.93 -8.96
N CYS A 457 22.22 -19.76 -8.23
CA CYS A 457 23.53 -20.32 -8.54
C CYS A 457 24.07 -21.17 -7.39
N SER A 458 25.21 -21.87 -7.63
CA SER A 458 25.89 -22.66 -6.57
C SER A 458 26.60 -21.76 -5.54
N PRO A 459 26.95 -22.28 -4.34
CA PRO A 459 27.72 -21.52 -3.34
C PRO A 459 29.06 -21.02 -3.86
N GLU A 460 29.74 -21.80 -4.73
CA GLU A 460 31.02 -21.44 -5.32
C GLU A 460 30.87 -20.27 -6.30
N GLU A 461 29.90 -20.34 -7.20
CA GLU A 461 29.58 -19.27 -8.15
C GLU A 461 29.19 -17.98 -7.44
N LEU A 462 28.37 -18.09 -6.38
CA LEU A 462 27.94 -16.95 -5.57
C LEU A 462 29.12 -16.16 -4.98
N VAL A 463 30.09 -16.89 -4.40
CA VAL A 463 31.27 -16.25 -3.79
C VAL A 463 32.23 -15.70 -4.84
N GLN A 464 32.30 -16.34 -6.02
CA GLN A 464 33.19 -15.93 -7.12
C GLN A 464 32.74 -14.60 -7.76
N ASP A 465 31.43 -14.42 -8.01
CA ASP A 465 30.87 -13.21 -8.64
C ASP A 465 29.51 -12.83 -8.04
N PRO A 466 29.49 -12.31 -6.81
CA PRO A 466 28.25 -11.98 -6.12
C PRO A 466 27.43 -10.89 -6.83
N ALA A 467 28.08 -10.02 -7.61
CA ALA A 467 27.39 -8.94 -8.33
C ALA A 467 26.48 -9.43 -9.46
N LYS A 468 26.71 -10.64 -9.98
CA LYS A 468 25.88 -11.25 -11.02
C LYS A 468 24.87 -12.25 -10.51
N ALA A 469 24.90 -12.56 -9.21
CA ALA A 469 24.00 -13.53 -8.63
C ALA A 469 22.55 -13.04 -8.67
N LEU A 470 21.67 -13.86 -9.24
CA LEU A 470 20.23 -13.64 -9.21
C LEU A 470 19.62 -14.42 -8.05
N SER A 471 18.55 -13.88 -7.47
CA SER A 471 17.77 -14.52 -6.44
C SER A 471 16.53 -15.21 -7.01
N ARG A 472 16.02 -16.20 -6.29
CA ARG A 472 14.73 -16.82 -6.56
C ARG A 472 13.60 -16.06 -5.83
N ALA A 473 13.63 -14.72 -5.97
CA ALA A 473 12.62 -13.82 -5.44
C ALA A 473 11.60 -13.44 -6.52
N TYR A 474 10.41 -13.11 -6.08
CA TYR A 474 9.28 -12.72 -6.93
C TYR A 474 8.38 -11.73 -6.20
N ASP A 475 8.00 -10.63 -6.88
CA ASP A 475 7.09 -9.63 -6.36
C ASP A 475 5.83 -9.53 -7.23
N MET A 476 4.67 -9.52 -6.57
CA MET A 476 3.40 -9.20 -7.22
C MET A 476 3.21 -7.70 -7.22
N VAL A 477 3.10 -7.13 -8.41
CA VAL A 477 2.88 -5.70 -8.63
C VAL A 477 1.49 -5.48 -9.22
N LEU A 478 0.76 -4.49 -8.72
CA LEU A 478 -0.52 -4.07 -9.24
C LEU A 478 -0.54 -2.55 -9.39
N ASN A 479 -0.77 -2.06 -10.61
CA ASN A 479 -0.89 -0.63 -10.87
C ASN A 479 0.29 0.21 -10.35
N GLY A 480 1.51 -0.26 -10.52
CA GLY A 480 2.71 0.44 -10.04
C GLY A 480 2.99 0.31 -8.54
N THR A 481 2.29 -0.59 -7.87
CA THR A 481 2.42 -0.82 -6.43
C THR A 481 2.74 -2.29 -6.17
N GLU A 482 3.82 -2.56 -5.46
CA GLU A 482 4.11 -3.89 -4.92
C GLU A 482 3.04 -4.26 -3.89
N LEU A 483 2.24 -5.28 -4.19
CA LEU A 483 1.25 -5.83 -3.27
C LEU A 483 1.85 -6.80 -2.27
N GLY A 484 2.81 -7.59 -2.71
CA GLY A 484 3.49 -8.56 -1.90
C GLY A 484 4.74 -9.08 -2.56
N GLY A 485 5.71 -9.44 -1.75
CA GLY A 485 6.98 -10.00 -2.16
C GLY A 485 7.27 -11.34 -1.49
N GLY A 486 7.95 -12.22 -2.23
CA GLY A 486 8.29 -13.55 -1.77
C GLY A 486 9.58 -14.08 -2.35
N SER A 487 10.02 -15.23 -1.85
CA SER A 487 11.16 -15.97 -2.43
C SER A 487 11.13 -17.43 -2.02
N ILE A 488 11.91 -18.24 -2.75
CA ILE A 488 12.38 -19.51 -2.24
C ILE A 488 13.46 -19.24 -1.20
N ARG A 489 13.49 -20.02 -0.11
CA ARG A 489 14.41 -19.84 1.00
C ARG A 489 15.61 -20.78 0.88
N ILE A 490 16.72 -20.35 1.46
CA ILE A 490 17.87 -21.24 1.63
C ILE A 490 17.50 -22.32 2.63
N ASN A 491 17.64 -23.59 2.23
CA ASN A 491 17.39 -24.74 3.10
C ASN A 491 18.66 -25.59 3.37
N LYS A 492 19.82 -25.17 2.85
CA LYS A 492 21.10 -25.84 3.03
C LYS A 492 22.10 -24.97 3.77
N PRO A 493 22.79 -25.51 4.81
CA PRO A 493 23.74 -24.73 5.61
C PRO A 493 24.92 -24.15 4.83
N ASP A 494 25.46 -24.90 3.84
CA ASP A 494 26.57 -24.48 3.00
C ASP A 494 26.24 -23.21 2.18
N MET A 495 25.07 -23.19 1.58
CA MET A 495 24.57 -22.01 0.86
C MET A 495 24.36 -20.82 1.81
N GLN A 496 23.80 -21.05 2.99
CA GLN A 496 23.59 -19.97 3.96
C GLN A 496 24.92 -19.35 4.42
N GLN A 497 25.94 -20.18 4.64
CA GLN A 497 27.28 -19.70 4.96
C GLN A 497 27.91 -18.91 3.81
N ALA A 498 27.70 -19.33 2.57
CA ALA A 498 28.18 -18.59 1.40
C ALA A 498 27.56 -17.19 1.31
N VAL A 499 26.23 -17.08 1.53
CA VAL A 499 25.53 -15.79 1.56
C VAL A 499 26.06 -14.90 2.69
N PHE A 500 26.21 -15.41 3.91
CA PHE A 500 26.74 -14.62 5.03
C PHE A 500 28.18 -14.14 4.77
N ARG A 501 29.01 -14.95 4.14
CA ARG A 501 30.36 -14.56 3.74
C ARG A 501 30.37 -13.37 2.79
N VAL A 502 29.48 -13.37 1.78
CA VAL A 502 29.34 -12.24 0.85
C VAL A 502 28.85 -10.98 1.56
N LEU A 503 27.93 -11.11 2.54
CA LEU A 503 27.41 -10.01 3.33
C LEU A 503 28.38 -9.51 4.43
N GLY A 504 29.54 -10.17 4.60
CA GLY A 504 30.51 -9.81 5.64
C GLY A 504 30.06 -10.15 7.06
N ILE A 505 29.07 -11.04 7.21
CA ILE A 505 28.58 -11.53 8.53
C ILE A 505 29.48 -12.70 8.94
N ASP A 506 30.21 -12.54 10.02
CA ASP A 506 31.07 -13.59 10.56
C ASP A 506 30.27 -14.65 11.34
N GLU A 507 30.91 -15.80 11.66
CA GLU A 507 30.25 -16.92 12.33
C GLU A 507 29.71 -16.53 13.71
N SER A 508 30.41 -15.67 14.46
CA SER A 508 29.98 -15.23 15.80
C SER A 508 28.73 -14.35 15.71
N GLU A 509 28.70 -13.44 14.74
CA GLU A 509 27.54 -12.58 14.47
C GLU A 509 26.37 -13.38 13.94
N ALA A 510 26.61 -14.35 13.04
CA ALA A 510 25.60 -15.23 12.53
C ALA A 510 24.95 -16.08 13.63
N ASP A 511 25.77 -16.67 14.53
CA ASP A 511 25.27 -17.44 15.66
C ASP A 511 24.52 -16.56 16.67
N GLU A 512 25.00 -15.35 16.93
CA GLU A 512 24.32 -14.43 17.83
C GLU A 512 22.95 -14.03 17.30
N LYS A 513 22.82 -13.70 16.03
CA LYS A 513 21.58 -13.18 15.43
C LYS A 513 20.62 -14.29 14.97
N PHE A 514 21.13 -15.36 14.39
CA PHE A 514 20.38 -16.37 13.65
C PHE A 514 20.66 -17.81 14.10
N GLY A 515 21.44 -18.03 15.17
CA GLY A 515 21.88 -19.35 15.58
C GLY A 515 20.77 -20.37 15.69
N PHE A 516 19.60 -20.00 16.21
CA PHE A 516 18.44 -20.90 16.32
C PHE A 516 17.88 -21.36 14.97
N LEU A 517 17.93 -20.51 13.93
CA LEU A 517 17.54 -20.91 12.56
C LEU A 517 18.63 -21.76 11.91
N LEU A 518 19.91 -21.36 12.07
CA LEU A 518 21.04 -22.13 11.54
C LEU A 518 21.10 -23.55 12.12
N ASP A 519 20.78 -23.67 13.41
CA ASP A 519 20.64 -24.99 14.06
C ASP A 519 19.47 -25.78 13.47
N ALA A 520 18.32 -25.15 13.24
CA ALA A 520 17.17 -25.82 12.66
C ALA A 520 17.45 -26.36 11.24
N LEU A 521 18.22 -25.64 10.42
CA LEU A 521 18.62 -26.11 9.08
C LEU A 521 19.36 -27.47 9.11
N LYS A 522 20.03 -27.80 10.21
CA LYS A 522 20.78 -29.07 10.39
C LYS A 522 19.86 -30.29 10.60
N TYR A 523 18.58 -30.08 10.92
CA TYR A 523 17.63 -31.13 11.25
C TYR A 523 16.66 -31.50 10.12
N GLY A 524 17.12 -31.39 8.87
CA GLY A 524 16.33 -31.81 7.71
C GLY A 524 15.32 -30.75 7.27
N CYS A 525 15.79 -29.55 7.07
CA CYS A 525 14.98 -28.47 6.54
C CYS A 525 14.48 -28.79 5.11
N PRO A 526 13.16 -28.80 4.87
CA PRO A 526 12.64 -29.03 3.52
C PRO A 526 12.93 -27.85 2.59
N PRO A 527 12.95 -28.06 1.27
CA PRO A 527 12.80 -26.95 0.34
C PRO A 527 11.50 -26.19 0.66
N HIS A 528 11.58 -24.88 0.81
CA HIS A 528 10.43 -24.07 1.18
C HIS A 528 10.53 -22.65 0.61
N GLY A 529 9.40 -22.00 0.53
CA GLY A 529 9.27 -20.61 0.07
C GLY A 529 7.93 -20.03 0.48
N GLY A 530 7.79 -18.75 0.31
CA GLY A 530 6.57 -18.07 0.70
C GLY A 530 6.49 -16.65 0.17
N ILE A 531 5.40 -15.99 0.52
CA ILE A 531 5.09 -14.62 0.11
C ILE A 531 4.40 -13.87 1.25
N ALA A 532 4.62 -12.58 1.35
CA ALA A 532 3.90 -11.72 2.28
C ALA A 532 3.23 -10.56 1.54
N PHE A 533 1.93 -10.38 1.74
CA PHE A 533 1.16 -9.27 1.17
C PHE A 533 0.89 -8.19 2.21
N GLY A 534 0.97 -6.93 1.81
CA GLY A 534 0.48 -5.83 2.63
C GLY A 534 -1.05 -5.75 2.60
N LEU A 535 -1.73 -6.26 3.64
CA LEU A 535 -3.20 -6.21 3.70
C LEU A 535 -3.73 -4.77 3.62
N ASP A 536 -3.07 -3.85 4.32
CA ASP A 536 -3.46 -2.43 4.31
C ASP A 536 -3.39 -1.84 2.89
N ARG A 537 -2.34 -2.17 2.16
CA ARG A 537 -2.11 -1.72 0.78
C ARG A 537 -3.13 -2.33 -0.19
N LEU A 538 -3.40 -3.63 -0.07
CA LEU A 538 -4.43 -4.31 -0.87
C LEU A 538 -5.80 -3.65 -0.69
N VAL A 539 -6.22 -3.44 0.56
CA VAL A 539 -7.52 -2.81 0.86
C VAL A 539 -7.55 -1.35 0.43
N MET A 540 -6.45 -0.60 0.59
CA MET A 540 -6.33 0.78 0.08
C MET A 540 -6.60 0.84 -1.42
N MET A 541 -6.00 -0.05 -2.20
CA MET A 541 -6.21 -0.09 -3.65
C MET A 541 -7.65 -0.49 -4.00
N MET A 542 -8.19 -1.53 -3.38
CA MET A 542 -9.56 -2.02 -3.64
C MET A 542 -10.64 -0.99 -3.27
N THR A 543 -10.36 -0.07 -2.36
CA THR A 543 -11.29 1.00 -1.94
C THR A 543 -11.02 2.34 -2.60
N GLY A 544 -10.04 2.44 -3.51
CA GLY A 544 -9.65 3.68 -4.17
C GLY A 544 -9.09 4.74 -3.21
N SER A 545 -8.63 4.33 -2.02
CA SER A 545 -8.08 5.23 -1.01
C SER A 545 -6.68 5.70 -1.39
N GLN A 546 -6.33 6.94 -1.02
CA GLN A 546 -5.02 7.53 -1.31
C GLN A 546 -3.98 7.28 -0.21
N SER A 547 -4.41 6.79 0.95
CA SER A 547 -3.54 6.49 2.09
C SER A 547 -4.01 5.25 2.82
N ILE A 548 -3.07 4.43 3.30
CA ILE A 548 -3.40 3.28 4.16
C ILE A 548 -4.03 3.70 5.48
N ARG A 549 -3.86 4.95 5.93
CA ARG A 549 -4.53 5.49 7.13
C ARG A 549 -6.05 5.49 7.01
N ASP A 550 -6.58 5.51 5.80
CA ASP A 550 -8.03 5.44 5.58
C ASP A 550 -8.62 4.04 5.78
N VAL A 551 -7.81 3.00 5.66
CA VAL A 551 -8.23 1.59 5.78
C VAL A 551 -7.76 0.92 7.07
N ILE A 552 -7.15 1.68 7.97
CA ILE A 552 -6.75 1.28 9.33
C ILE A 552 -7.65 2.01 10.33
N ALA A 553 -8.21 1.27 11.30
CA ALA A 553 -9.15 1.86 12.25
C ALA A 553 -8.53 3.01 13.06
N PHE A 554 -7.34 2.80 13.64
CA PHE A 554 -6.62 3.79 14.45
C PHE A 554 -5.17 3.90 13.99
N PRO A 555 -4.90 4.59 12.86
CA PRO A 555 -3.55 4.75 12.32
C PRO A 555 -2.74 5.78 13.13
N LYS A 556 -1.42 5.76 12.94
CA LYS A 556 -0.54 6.84 13.39
C LYS A 556 -0.47 7.95 12.34
N THR A 557 -0.15 9.16 12.78
CA THR A 557 0.18 10.30 11.90
C THR A 557 1.49 10.05 11.15
N GLN A 558 1.84 10.95 10.24
CA GLN A 558 3.12 10.89 9.53
C GLN A 558 4.32 11.05 10.48
N SER A 559 4.14 11.66 11.66
CA SER A 559 5.15 11.76 12.73
C SER A 559 5.11 10.58 13.71
N ALA A 560 4.50 9.45 13.35
CA ALA A 560 4.38 8.24 14.16
C ALA A 560 3.66 8.42 15.52
N SER A 561 2.76 9.40 15.62
CA SER A 561 1.98 9.68 16.84
C SER A 561 0.50 9.33 16.67
N CYS A 562 -0.19 9.07 17.77
CA CYS A 562 -1.63 8.86 17.82
C CYS A 562 -2.31 10.07 18.46
N LEU A 563 -3.00 10.89 17.67
CA LEU A 563 -3.69 12.09 18.17
C LEU A 563 -4.91 11.80 19.06
N LEU A 564 -5.43 10.58 19.02
CA LEU A 564 -6.57 10.17 19.85
C LEU A 564 -6.15 9.81 21.28
N THR A 565 -4.97 9.17 21.44
CA THR A 565 -4.49 8.63 22.72
C THR A 565 -3.27 9.38 23.25
N ASP A 566 -2.77 10.38 22.50
CA ASP A 566 -1.53 11.11 22.76
C ASP A 566 -0.30 10.18 22.91
N ALA A 567 -0.31 9.04 22.16
CA ALA A 567 0.83 8.12 22.12
C ALA A 567 1.84 8.56 21.05
N PRO A 568 3.17 8.43 21.30
CA PRO A 568 3.80 7.92 22.53
C PRO A 568 3.71 8.92 23.68
N GLY A 569 3.53 8.42 24.89
CA GLY A 569 3.41 9.22 26.10
C GLY A 569 4.59 9.03 27.07
N GLU A 570 4.65 9.86 28.10
CA GLU A 570 5.63 9.76 29.16
C GLU A 570 5.42 8.53 30.04
N VAL A 571 6.51 7.96 30.55
CA VAL A 571 6.50 6.81 31.45
C VAL A 571 6.87 7.27 32.86
N ALA A 572 6.10 6.82 33.85
CA ALA A 572 6.34 7.17 35.24
C ALA A 572 7.72 6.66 35.72
N ASN A 573 8.44 7.49 36.48
CA ASN A 573 9.77 7.15 37.02
C ASN A 573 9.80 5.83 37.81
N LYS A 574 8.71 5.43 38.44
CA LYS A 574 8.60 4.14 39.13
C LYS A 574 8.75 2.99 38.15
N GLN A 575 8.07 3.03 37.01
CA GLN A 575 8.17 2.00 35.98
C GLN A 575 9.56 1.94 35.35
N LEU A 576 10.18 3.11 35.08
CA LEU A 576 11.56 3.16 34.59
C LEU A 576 12.54 2.50 35.55
N ARG A 577 12.39 2.73 36.88
CA ARG A 577 13.23 2.08 37.91
C ARG A 577 13.02 0.58 37.95
N GLU A 578 11.77 0.10 37.83
CA GLU A 578 11.46 -1.33 37.79
C GLU A 578 12.08 -2.03 36.57
N LEU A 579 12.23 -1.29 35.47
CA LEU A 579 12.89 -1.74 34.24
C LEU A 579 14.41 -1.55 34.25
N ASN A 580 14.96 -0.91 35.29
CA ASN A 580 16.36 -0.49 35.36
C ASN A 580 16.79 0.42 34.18
N ILE A 581 15.90 1.32 33.76
CA ILE A 581 16.13 2.29 32.66
C ILE A 581 16.28 3.69 33.24
N ARG A 582 17.27 4.43 32.73
CA ARG A 582 17.43 5.85 32.98
C ARG A 582 17.39 6.63 31.68
N LEU A 583 16.51 7.63 31.61
CA LEU A 583 16.49 8.56 30.48
C LEU A 583 17.70 9.49 30.57
N ARG A 584 18.36 9.73 29.45
CA ARG A 584 19.34 10.80 29.31
C ARG A 584 18.61 12.14 29.20
N GLU A 585 19.15 13.19 29.82
CA GLU A 585 18.67 14.54 29.57
C GLU A 585 18.88 14.89 28.09
N LEU A 586 17.81 15.31 27.41
CA LEU A 586 17.94 15.82 26.05
C LEU A 586 18.75 17.11 26.09
N PRO A 587 19.66 17.37 25.13
CA PRO A 587 20.27 18.69 24.98
C PRO A 587 19.15 19.74 24.91
N LYS A 588 19.24 20.78 25.74
CA LYS A 588 18.29 21.91 25.65
C LYS A 588 18.36 22.46 24.23
N THR A 589 17.25 22.43 23.52
CA THR A 589 17.15 23.11 22.22
C THR A 589 17.30 24.61 22.45
N GLU A 590 18.07 25.31 21.60
CA GLU A 590 18.34 26.76 21.68
C GLU A 590 17.07 27.65 21.62
N ALA A 591 15.88 27.06 21.58
CA ALA A 591 14.58 27.76 21.56
C ALA A 591 14.00 28.03 22.97
N GLU A 592 14.65 27.57 24.06
CA GLU A 592 14.24 27.82 25.46
C GLU A 592 15.26 28.66 26.26
N SER A 593 16.16 29.36 25.56
CA SER A 593 17.13 30.29 26.19
C SER A 593 16.79 31.75 25.95
#